data_d7040c533bf2be1bdc6074e78bb59fe1
#
_entry.id   d7040c533bf2be1bdc6074e78bb59fe1
#
_cell.length_a   1.000
_cell.length_b   1.000
_cell.length_c   1.000
_cell.angle_alpha   90.00
_cell.angle_beta   90.00
_cell.angle_gamma   90.00
#
_symmetry.space_group_name_H-M   'P 1'
#
loop_
_entity.id
_entity.type
_entity.pdbx_description
1 polymer ?
#
loop_
_entity_poly.entity_id
_entity_poly.type
_entity_poly.pdbx_seq_one_letter_code
_entity_poly.pdbx_strand_id
1 'polypeptide(L)'
;LKIDDNTPIEAGMVSGSIEGAQRKVESRNFGIRKNVLQYDEVLNSQRQIIYSQRDQVLNGEDMKPQILNMIHEAIAATVKTFLPENVPHDDWDLPGLRDHYLGWLIGEEDLRFTRSQLEDLEPEHVTKELQEKADALYEKREEEFTPNVMREVERVVLLRNVDQEWMDHIDAM
;
A
#
# COMPACT_ATOMS: atom_id res chain seq x y z
N LEU A 1 -37.49 -55.74 3.70
CA LEU A 1 -37.81 -55.24 5.04
C LEU A 1 -38.68 -53.99 4.87
N LYS A 2 -40.01 -54.12 5.11
CA LYS A 2 -40.88 -52.94 5.26
C LYS A 2 -40.66 -52.42 6.67
N ILE A 3 -39.83 -51.40 6.82
CA ILE A 3 -39.66 -50.66 8.07
C ILE A 3 -40.75 -49.58 8.04
N ASP A 4 -41.58 -49.54 9.07
CA ASP A 4 -42.62 -48.52 9.26
C ASP A 4 -41.93 -47.18 9.49
N ASP A 5 -42.43 -46.09 8.85
CA ASP A 5 -41.83 -44.77 8.89
C ASP A 5 -41.61 -44.17 10.32
N ASN A 6 -42.30 -44.75 11.30
CA ASN A 6 -42.19 -44.35 12.71
C ASN A 6 -41.33 -45.29 13.57
N THR A 7 -40.66 -46.28 12.99
CA THR A 7 -39.83 -47.20 13.78
C THR A 7 -38.41 -46.64 13.90
N PRO A 8 -37.92 -46.37 15.12
CA PRO A 8 -36.53 -45.88 15.32
C PRO A 8 -35.55 -46.97 14.87
N ILE A 9 -34.62 -46.59 13.98
CA ILE A 9 -33.56 -47.51 13.50
C ILE A 9 -32.45 -47.56 14.54
N GLU A 10 -32.52 -48.51 15.46
CA GLU A 10 -31.51 -48.73 16.51
C GLU A 10 -30.38 -49.68 16.11
N ALA A 11 -29.98 -49.67 14.85
CA ALA A 11 -28.84 -50.45 14.42
C ALA A 11 -27.53 -49.73 14.77
N GLY A 12 -26.71 -50.30 15.63
CA GLY A 12 -25.44 -49.68 16.08
C GLY A 12 -24.50 -49.26 14.92
N MET A 13 -24.59 -49.95 13.78
CA MET A 13 -23.86 -49.61 12.56
C MET A 13 -24.36 -48.30 11.94
N VAL A 14 -25.67 -48.06 11.98
CA VAL A 14 -26.29 -46.80 11.47
C VAL A 14 -25.96 -45.65 12.39
N SER A 15 -26.07 -45.82 13.69
CA SER A 15 -25.70 -44.81 14.69
C SER A 15 -24.23 -44.44 14.57
N GLY A 16 -23.33 -45.40 14.42
CA GLY A 16 -21.90 -45.16 14.22
C GLY A 16 -21.60 -44.40 12.93
N SER A 17 -22.34 -44.69 11.84
CA SER A 17 -22.21 -43.99 10.56
C SER A 17 -22.68 -42.52 10.67
N ILE A 18 -23.79 -42.27 11.35
CA ILE A 18 -24.34 -40.95 11.61
C ILE A 18 -23.35 -40.13 12.46
N GLU A 19 -22.85 -40.73 13.56
CA GLU A 19 -21.86 -40.07 14.42
C GLU A 19 -20.57 -39.74 13.68
N GLY A 20 -20.07 -40.63 12.84
CA GLY A 20 -18.93 -40.40 11.96
C GLY A 20 -19.16 -39.24 10.97
N ALA A 21 -20.35 -39.21 10.37
CA ALA A 21 -20.75 -38.11 9.48
C ALA A 21 -20.84 -36.76 10.23
N GLN A 22 -21.44 -36.76 11.40
CA GLN A 22 -21.53 -35.56 12.24
C GLN A 22 -20.14 -35.04 12.62
N ARG A 23 -19.25 -35.89 13.12
CA ARG A 23 -17.86 -35.49 13.44
C ARG A 23 -17.13 -34.89 12.22
N LYS A 24 -17.35 -35.42 11.03
CA LYS A 24 -16.74 -34.91 9.80
C LYS A 24 -17.26 -33.55 9.44
N VAL A 25 -18.58 -33.32 9.55
CA VAL A 25 -19.20 -32.02 9.34
C VAL A 25 -18.73 -30.99 10.38
N GLU A 26 -18.70 -31.38 11.64
CA GLU A 26 -18.20 -30.51 12.73
C GLU A 26 -16.75 -30.12 12.54
N SER A 27 -15.87 -31.08 12.17
CA SER A 27 -14.46 -30.81 11.89
C SER A 27 -14.28 -29.85 10.72
N ARG A 28 -15.08 -30.02 9.65
CA ARG A 28 -15.06 -29.10 8.51
C ARG A 28 -15.51 -27.70 8.90
N ASN A 29 -16.63 -27.60 9.61
CA ASN A 29 -17.17 -26.32 10.09
C ASN A 29 -16.23 -25.63 11.06
N PHE A 30 -15.56 -26.39 11.93
CA PHE A 30 -14.52 -25.88 12.81
C PHE A 30 -13.34 -25.30 12.02
N GLY A 31 -12.86 -26.01 10.99
CA GLY A 31 -11.80 -25.53 10.12
C GLY A 31 -12.17 -24.21 9.42
N ILE A 32 -13.38 -24.14 8.88
CA ILE A 32 -13.89 -22.90 8.24
C ILE A 32 -13.94 -21.75 9.24
N ARG A 33 -14.54 -21.97 10.43
CA ARG A 33 -14.62 -20.93 11.47
C ARG A 33 -13.24 -20.47 11.94
N LYS A 34 -12.30 -21.40 12.09
CA LYS A 34 -10.92 -21.06 12.47
C LYS A 34 -10.26 -20.17 11.42
N ASN A 35 -10.40 -20.48 10.14
CA ASN A 35 -9.84 -19.66 9.06
C ASN A 35 -10.48 -18.27 9.06
N VAL A 36 -11.81 -18.17 9.18
CA VAL A 36 -12.50 -16.87 9.24
C VAL A 36 -12.00 -16.03 10.41
N LEU A 37 -11.83 -16.64 11.60
CA LEU A 37 -11.29 -15.92 12.76
C LEU A 37 -9.86 -15.43 12.54
N GLN A 38 -9.01 -16.22 11.88
CA GLN A 38 -7.65 -15.81 11.56
C GLN A 38 -7.63 -14.61 10.59
N TYR A 39 -8.50 -14.60 9.59
CA TYR A 39 -8.66 -13.45 8.69
C TYR A 39 -9.16 -12.22 9.43
N ASP A 40 -10.17 -12.37 10.27
CA ASP A 40 -10.73 -11.25 11.05
C ASP A 40 -9.69 -10.65 12.02
N GLU A 41 -8.83 -11.48 12.62
CA GLU A 41 -7.74 -11.03 13.49
C GLU A 41 -6.70 -10.20 12.72
N VAL A 42 -6.33 -10.62 11.50
CA VAL A 42 -5.41 -9.87 10.63
C VAL A 42 -6.04 -8.54 10.22
N LEU A 43 -7.28 -8.56 9.74
CA LEU A 43 -8.01 -7.34 9.37
C LEU A 43 -8.15 -6.36 10.54
N ASN A 44 -8.44 -6.87 11.72
CA ASN A 44 -8.56 -6.03 12.91
C ASN A 44 -7.23 -5.38 13.29
N SER A 45 -6.13 -6.13 13.19
CA SER A 45 -4.79 -5.59 13.43
C SER A 45 -4.43 -4.48 12.43
N GLN A 46 -4.69 -4.70 11.15
CA GLN A 46 -4.50 -3.71 10.10
C GLN A 46 -5.37 -2.47 10.32
N ARG A 47 -6.64 -2.67 10.68
CA ARG A 47 -7.57 -1.58 11.01
C ARG A 47 -7.06 -0.71 12.16
N GLN A 48 -6.53 -1.32 13.21
CA GLN A 48 -5.97 -0.58 14.34
C GLN A 48 -4.79 0.31 13.92
N ILE A 49 -3.90 -0.18 13.05
CA ILE A 49 -2.77 0.58 12.53
C ILE A 49 -3.27 1.79 11.74
N ILE A 50 -4.17 1.56 10.78
CA ILE A 50 -4.73 2.63 9.93
C ILE A 50 -5.48 3.67 10.76
N TYR A 51 -6.29 3.25 11.73
CA TYR A 51 -7.02 4.17 12.59
C TYR A 51 -6.09 4.98 13.49
N SER A 52 -5.00 4.37 13.99
CA SER A 52 -3.99 5.10 14.76
C SER A 52 -3.29 6.17 13.93
N GLN A 53 -2.90 5.85 12.70
CA GLN A 53 -2.30 6.83 11.77
C GLN A 53 -3.30 7.94 11.43
N ARG A 54 -4.56 7.59 11.18
CA ARG A 54 -5.63 8.55 10.92
C ARG A 54 -5.85 9.50 12.10
N ASP A 55 -5.82 8.99 13.32
CA ASP A 55 -5.97 9.80 14.53
C ASP A 55 -4.82 10.81 14.70
N GLN A 56 -3.58 10.44 14.36
CA GLN A 56 -2.45 11.37 14.36
C GLN A 56 -2.69 12.54 13.42
N VAL A 57 -3.15 12.27 12.20
CA VAL A 57 -3.48 13.30 11.21
C VAL A 57 -4.63 14.18 11.70
N LEU A 58 -5.68 13.59 12.28
CA LEU A 58 -6.87 14.32 12.79
C LEU A 58 -6.55 15.19 14.01
N ASN A 59 -5.65 14.75 14.88
CA ASN A 59 -5.25 15.50 16.08
C ASN A 59 -4.37 16.70 15.78
N GLY A 60 -4.05 16.96 14.52
CA GLY A 60 -3.32 18.16 14.08
C GLY A 60 -1.82 18.11 14.34
N GLU A 61 -1.24 16.91 14.42
CA GLU A 61 0.21 16.76 14.43
C GLU A 61 0.82 17.36 13.15
N ASP A 62 2.01 17.94 13.25
CA ASP A 62 2.73 18.43 12.07
C ASP A 62 3.22 17.24 11.25
N MET A 63 2.53 16.99 10.14
CA MET A 63 2.83 15.87 9.24
C MET A 63 3.88 16.21 8.18
N LYS A 64 4.38 17.47 8.13
CA LYS A 64 5.38 17.89 7.13
C LYS A 64 6.57 16.95 7.03
N PRO A 65 7.24 16.54 8.14
CA PRO A 65 8.40 15.65 8.05
C PRO A 65 8.05 14.28 7.44
N GLN A 66 6.89 13.73 7.79
CA GLN A 66 6.42 12.45 7.29
C GLN A 66 6.08 12.54 5.80
N ILE A 67 5.43 13.63 5.37
CA ILE A 67 5.07 13.86 3.96
C ILE A 67 6.33 14.01 3.11
N LEU A 68 7.31 14.78 3.54
CA LEU A 68 8.58 14.91 2.83
C LEU A 68 9.29 13.55 2.71
N ASN A 69 9.30 12.77 3.79
CA ASN A 69 9.86 11.42 3.72
C ASN A 69 9.13 10.52 2.73
N MET A 70 7.79 10.55 2.70
CA MET A 70 6.98 9.81 1.71
C MET A 70 7.29 10.24 0.27
N ILE A 71 7.47 11.54 0.03
CA ILE A 71 7.86 12.07 -1.28
C ILE A 71 9.26 11.56 -1.66
N HIS A 72 10.21 11.61 -0.75
CA HIS A 72 11.58 11.12 -0.97
C HIS A 72 11.61 9.62 -1.27
N GLU A 73 10.86 8.81 -0.53
CA GLU A 73 10.74 7.38 -0.77
C GLU A 73 10.09 7.07 -2.13
N ALA A 74 9.03 7.81 -2.49
CA ALA A 74 8.37 7.67 -3.78
C ALA A 74 9.31 8.00 -4.95
N ILE A 75 10.10 9.09 -4.82
CA ILE A 75 11.11 9.47 -5.82
C ILE A 75 12.17 8.37 -5.93
N ALA A 76 12.71 7.89 -4.82
CA ALA A 76 13.72 6.83 -4.82
C ALA A 76 13.19 5.54 -5.47
N ALA A 77 11.95 5.15 -5.18
CA ALA A 77 11.31 3.99 -5.78
C ALA A 77 11.10 4.16 -7.30
N THR A 78 10.70 5.36 -7.72
CA THR A 78 10.52 5.69 -9.14
C THR A 78 11.86 5.66 -9.88
N VAL A 79 12.90 6.31 -9.36
CA VAL A 79 14.24 6.29 -9.96
C VAL A 79 14.74 4.85 -10.06
N LYS A 80 14.59 4.04 -9.04
CA LYS A 80 14.99 2.61 -9.07
C LYS A 80 14.24 1.80 -10.13
N THR A 81 13.02 2.19 -10.46
CA THR A 81 12.23 1.52 -11.51
C THR A 81 12.76 1.84 -12.91
N PHE A 82 13.15 3.09 -13.17
CA PHE A 82 13.65 3.54 -14.48
C PHE A 82 15.16 3.33 -14.64
N LEU A 83 15.93 3.37 -13.54
CA LEU A 83 17.38 3.20 -13.49
C LEU A 83 17.75 2.06 -12.53
N PRO A 84 17.44 0.80 -12.86
CA PRO A 84 17.77 -0.32 -11.99
C PRO A 84 19.28 -0.57 -11.94
N GLU A 85 19.82 -0.80 -10.74
CA GLU A 85 21.24 -1.02 -10.47
C GLU A 85 21.87 -2.19 -11.23
N ASN A 86 21.07 -3.18 -11.62
CA ASN A 86 21.52 -4.40 -12.28
C ASN A 86 21.49 -4.33 -13.82
N VAL A 87 21.26 -3.14 -14.38
CA VAL A 87 21.12 -2.91 -15.82
C VAL A 87 22.23 -1.94 -16.27
N PRO A 88 22.90 -2.18 -17.41
CA PRO A 88 23.87 -1.23 -17.95
C PRO A 88 23.26 0.16 -18.16
N HIS A 89 24.04 1.20 -18.01
CA HIS A 89 23.61 2.60 -18.16
C HIS A 89 22.98 2.89 -19.54
N ASP A 90 23.43 2.19 -20.59
CA ASP A 90 22.88 2.34 -21.94
C ASP A 90 21.43 1.83 -22.09
N ASP A 91 20.99 0.98 -21.17
CA ASP A 91 19.64 0.39 -21.15
C ASP A 91 18.69 1.08 -20.14
N TRP A 92 19.14 2.16 -19.49
CA TRP A 92 18.31 2.93 -18.58
C TRP A 92 17.25 3.76 -19.31
N ASP A 93 16.03 3.76 -18.80
CA ASP A 93 14.94 4.58 -19.37
C ASP A 93 14.91 6.00 -18.77
N LEU A 94 15.98 6.75 -19.00
CA LEU A 94 16.06 8.17 -18.61
C LEU A 94 14.99 9.04 -19.28
N PRO A 95 14.65 8.83 -20.57
CA PRO A 95 13.53 9.54 -21.18
C PRO A 95 12.21 9.29 -20.45
N GLY A 96 11.90 8.05 -20.09
CA GLY A 96 10.70 7.70 -19.33
C GLY A 96 10.67 8.34 -17.95
N LEU A 97 11.81 8.33 -17.22
CA LEU A 97 11.92 9.02 -15.93
C LEU A 97 11.67 10.52 -16.07
N ARG A 98 12.27 11.14 -17.10
CA ARG A 98 12.09 12.55 -17.39
C ARG A 98 10.62 12.88 -17.71
N ASP A 99 10.00 12.11 -18.59
CA ASP A 99 8.60 12.31 -18.98
C ASP A 99 7.66 12.15 -17.78
N HIS A 100 8.00 11.27 -16.83
CA HIS A 100 7.23 11.08 -15.59
C HIS A 100 7.17 12.33 -14.72
N TYR A 101 8.26 13.09 -14.62
CA TYR A 101 8.37 14.28 -13.78
C TYR A 101 8.18 15.60 -14.53
N LEU A 102 8.18 15.58 -15.87
CA LEU A 102 8.12 16.77 -16.71
C LEU A 102 6.83 17.58 -16.47
N GLY A 103 6.99 18.86 -16.31
CA GLY A 103 5.88 19.81 -16.20
C GLY A 103 5.30 20.01 -14.80
N TRP A 104 5.62 19.15 -13.84
CA TRP A 104 5.18 19.33 -12.46
C TRP A 104 6.33 19.39 -11.44
N LEU A 105 7.44 18.70 -11.66
CA LEU A 105 8.61 18.72 -10.80
C LEU A 105 9.86 19.26 -11.51
N ILE A 106 10.03 18.91 -12.78
CA ILE A 106 11.18 19.29 -13.59
C ILE A 106 10.77 20.05 -14.87
N GLY A 107 11.71 20.85 -15.37
CA GLY A 107 11.59 21.53 -16.66
C GLY A 107 12.19 20.75 -17.83
N GLU A 108 12.08 21.33 -19.03
CA GLU A 108 12.56 20.68 -20.25
C GLU A 108 14.08 20.49 -20.32
N GLU A 109 14.86 21.29 -19.61
CA GLU A 109 16.32 21.23 -19.60
C GLU A 109 16.87 20.32 -18.50
N ASP A 110 16.05 19.92 -17.55
CA ASP A 110 16.45 19.05 -16.43
C ASP A 110 16.61 17.58 -16.91
N LEU A 111 17.47 16.84 -16.21
CA LEU A 111 17.79 15.44 -16.50
C LEU A 111 18.23 15.18 -17.95
N ARG A 112 18.88 16.18 -18.57
CA ARG A 112 19.55 16.03 -19.86
C ARG A 112 21.03 15.77 -19.62
N PHE A 113 21.44 14.53 -19.83
CA PHE A 113 22.82 14.12 -19.65
C PHE A 113 23.50 13.91 -20.99
N THR A 114 24.73 14.38 -21.13
CA THR A 114 25.59 14.03 -22.27
C THR A 114 26.12 12.60 -22.09
N ARG A 115 26.56 11.99 -23.17
CA ARG A 115 27.07 10.59 -23.14
C ARG A 115 28.21 10.39 -22.14
N SER A 116 29.08 11.37 -21.96
CA SER A 116 30.16 11.34 -20.96
C SER A 116 29.66 11.45 -19.53
N GLN A 117 28.56 12.17 -19.31
CA GLN A 117 27.92 12.29 -18.00
C GLN A 117 27.16 11.01 -17.62
N LEU A 118 26.64 10.28 -18.61
CA LEU A 118 25.95 9.01 -18.38
C LEU A 118 26.88 7.92 -17.87
N GLU A 119 28.16 7.93 -18.31
CA GLU A 119 29.16 6.91 -17.86
C GLU A 119 29.47 7.02 -16.38
N ASP A 120 29.40 8.23 -15.79
CA ASP A 120 29.65 8.51 -14.38
C ASP A 120 28.38 8.74 -13.55
N LEU A 121 27.20 8.56 -14.16
CA LEU A 121 25.91 8.84 -13.52
C LEU A 121 25.54 7.72 -12.55
N GLU A 122 25.31 8.08 -11.30
CA GLU A 122 24.79 7.18 -10.28
C GLU A 122 23.30 7.47 -10.04
N PRO A 123 22.44 6.44 -9.91
CA PRO A 123 21.01 6.63 -9.61
C PRO A 123 20.74 7.47 -8.35
N GLU A 124 21.65 7.41 -7.38
CA GLU A 124 21.60 8.20 -6.15
C GLU A 124 21.72 9.70 -6.41
N HIS A 125 22.54 10.11 -7.38
CA HIS A 125 22.67 11.53 -7.76
C HIS A 125 21.35 12.04 -8.36
N VAL A 126 20.74 11.27 -9.26
CA VAL A 126 19.44 11.62 -9.86
C VAL A 126 18.35 11.67 -8.79
N THR A 127 18.35 10.69 -7.88
CA THR A 127 17.41 10.65 -6.74
C THR A 127 17.53 11.91 -5.91
N LYS A 128 18.75 12.28 -5.52
CA LYS A 128 19.01 13.47 -4.70
C LYS A 128 18.61 14.76 -5.40
N GLU A 129 18.93 14.91 -6.68
CA GLU A 129 18.52 16.08 -7.47
C GLU A 129 16.99 16.23 -7.52
N LEU A 130 16.27 15.14 -7.74
CA LEU A 130 14.80 15.15 -7.75
C LEU A 130 14.21 15.43 -6.37
N GLN A 131 14.79 14.90 -5.30
CA GLN A 131 14.37 15.18 -3.93
C GLN A 131 14.58 16.66 -3.57
N GLU A 132 15.73 17.26 -3.90
CA GLU A 132 16.00 18.68 -3.68
C GLU A 132 15.01 19.58 -4.44
N LYS A 133 14.65 19.22 -5.68
CA LYS A 133 13.62 19.91 -6.44
C LYS A 133 12.23 19.78 -5.82
N ALA A 134 11.91 18.59 -5.30
CA ALA A 134 10.63 18.35 -4.62
C ALA A 134 10.52 19.17 -3.32
N ASP A 135 11.59 19.24 -2.54
CA ASP A 135 11.66 20.05 -1.32
C ASP A 135 11.48 21.53 -1.65
N ALA A 136 12.20 22.03 -2.66
CA ALA A 136 12.06 23.43 -3.10
C ALA A 136 10.65 23.75 -3.61
N LEU A 137 10.03 22.83 -4.34
CA LEU A 137 8.65 22.98 -4.81
C LEU A 137 7.67 22.98 -3.63
N TYR A 138 7.87 22.10 -2.65
CA TYR A 138 7.06 22.04 -1.46
C TYR A 138 7.15 23.34 -0.64
N GLU A 139 8.35 23.85 -0.38
CA GLU A 139 8.57 25.11 0.32
C GLU A 139 7.90 26.28 -0.40
N LYS A 140 8.05 26.35 -1.72
CA LYS A 140 7.39 27.36 -2.54
C LYS A 140 5.86 27.29 -2.40
N ARG A 141 5.29 26.11 -2.39
CA ARG A 141 3.84 25.93 -2.19
C ARG A 141 3.40 26.34 -0.79
N GLU A 142 4.20 26.02 0.23
CA GLU A 142 3.91 26.43 1.60
C GLU A 142 3.94 27.96 1.75
N GLU A 143 4.84 28.66 1.05
CA GLU A 143 4.87 30.13 1.00
C GLU A 143 3.63 30.69 0.26
N GLU A 144 3.24 30.10 -0.86
CA GLU A 144 2.07 30.52 -1.65
C GLU A 144 0.75 30.37 -0.87
N PHE A 145 0.55 29.27 -0.16
CA PHE A 145 -0.69 28.93 0.54
C PHE A 145 -0.74 29.37 2.00
N THR A 146 0.35 29.80 2.59
CA THR A 146 0.60 29.95 4.03
C THR A 146 0.71 28.61 4.77
N PRO A 147 1.50 28.52 5.84
CA PRO A 147 1.71 27.27 6.58
C PRO A 147 0.42 26.63 7.10
N ASN A 148 -0.53 27.43 7.60
CA ASN A 148 -1.80 26.91 8.14
C ASN A 148 -2.68 26.24 7.07
N VAL A 149 -2.79 26.89 5.90
CA VAL A 149 -3.57 26.35 4.79
C VAL A 149 -2.88 25.10 4.23
N MET A 150 -1.54 25.10 4.16
CA MET A 150 -0.80 23.93 3.71
C MET A 150 -1.03 22.72 4.63
N ARG A 151 -0.99 22.91 5.97
CA ARG A 151 -1.35 21.82 6.93
C ARG A 151 -2.77 21.27 6.72
N GLU A 152 -3.73 22.13 6.40
CA GLU A 152 -5.08 21.65 6.09
C GLU A 152 -5.15 20.86 4.77
N VAL A 153 -4.46 21.32 3.72
CA VAL A 153 -4.38 20.61 2.45
C VAL A 153 -3.74 19.24 2.64
N GLU A 154 -2.62 19.16 3.35
CA GLU A 154 -1.95 17.91 3.68
C GLU A 154 -2.87 16.94 4.41
N ARG A 155 -3.57 17.43 5.43
CA ARG A 155 -4.54 16.62 6.21
C ARG A 155 -5.63 16.03 5.31
N VAL A 156 -6.24 16.87 4.48
CA VAL A 156 -7.32 16.43 3.58
C VAL A 156 -6.81 15.42 2.56
N VAL A 157 -5.64 15.66 1.96
CA VAL A 157 -5.07 14.77 0.95
C VAL A 157 -4.67 13.42 1.58
N LEU A 158 -4.00 13.43 2.74
CA LEU A 158 -3.61 12.21 3.45
C LEU A 158 -4.82 11.38 3.85
N LEU A 159 -5.83 12.00 4.48
CA LEU A 159 -7.03 11.29 4.90
C LEU A 159 -7.77 10.68 3.71
N ARG A 160 -7.90 11.44 2.61
CA ARG A 160 -8.57 10.95 1.41
C ARG A 160 -7.84 9.75 0.80
N ASN A 161 -6.52 9.81 0.69
CA ASN A 161 -5.73 8.71 0.12
C ASN A 161 -5.76 7.48 1.02
N VAL A 162 -5.58 7.66 2.33
CA VAL A 162 -5.67 6.54 3.29
C VAL A 162 -7.05 5.88 3.24
N ASP A 163 -8.12 6.66 3.19
CA ASP A 163 -9.48 6.12 3.12
C ASP A 163 -9.71 5.36 1.81
N GLN A 164 -9.26 5.88 0.68
CA GLN A 164 -9.40 5.22 -0.62
C GLN A 164 -8.62 3.91 -0.67
N GLU A 165 -7.33 3.93 -0.33
CA GLU A 165 -6.48 2.75 -0.33
C GLU A 165 -6.97 1.68 0.67
N TRP A 166 -7.49 2.10 1.81
CA TRP A 166 -8.09 1.19 2.78
C TRP A 166 -9.35 0.51 2.26
N MET A 167 -10.23 1.25 1.57
CA MET A 167 -11.43 0.68 0.95
C MET A 167 -11.06 -0.32 -0.15
N ASP A 168 -10.13 0.04 -1.04
CA ASP A 168 -9.66 -0.82 -2.11
C ASP A 168 -8.97 -2.09 -1.57
N HIS A 169 -8.24 -1.96 -0.46
CA HIS A 169 -7.62 -3.11 0.21
C HIS A 169 -8.66 -4.08 0.80
N ILE A 170 -9.71 -3.56 1.44
CA ILE A 170 -10.79 -4.41 1.99
C ILE A 170 -11.54 -5.12 0.85
N ASP A 171 -11.80 -4.42 -0.25
CA ASP A 171 -12.54 -5.00 -1.38
C ASP A 171 -11.73 -6.08 -2.12
N ALA A 172 -10.41 -6.02 -2.07
CA ALA A 172 -9.51 -7.00 -2.68
C ALA A 172 -9.31 -8.28 -1.84
N MET A 173 -9.74 -8.31 -0.58
CA MET A 173 -9.58 -9.43 0.36
C MET A 173 -10.77 -10.36 0.39
#